data_6b7cd35f75e2e6f846aa56830dbad291
#
_entry.id   6b7cd35f75e2e6f846aa56830dbad291
#
_cell.length_a   1.000
_cell.length_b   1.000
_cell.length_c   1.000
_cell.angle_alpha   90.00
_cell.angle_beta   90.00
_cell.angle_gamma   90.00
#
_symmetry.space_group_name_H-M   'P 1'
#
loop_
_entity.id
_entity.type
_entity.pdbx_description
1 polymer ?
#
loop_
_entity_poly.entity_id
_entity_poly.type
_entity_poly.pdbx_seq_one_letter_code
_entity_poly.pdbx_strand_id
1 'polypeptide(L)'
;PDGQWYLHMFTKEQPDWSWKNEDVRADFSKTLRFWLDHGADGFRVDVAHGLAKDLDRDDLDDYVVWCTNDQPEDGSHPVIDRDEVHDIYHEWRKVFNEYNPPRFAVAEAWVVPEHQHLYASMDELGQSFNFDFAQAVSFQGRAGGDQIADCVSQTGTRRHFNRAVEQAGFKLDPF
;
A
#
# COMPACT_ATOMS: atom_id res chain seq x y z
N PRO A 1 12.97 6.82 -32.17
CA PRO A 1 13.47 7.01 -30.82
C PRO A 1 13.99 8.43 -30.71
N ASP A 2 13.46 9.17 -29.74
CA ASP A 2 13.80 10.57 -29.47
C ASP A 2 15.00 10.71 -28.52
N GLY A 3 15.60 9.57 -28.11
CA GLY A 3 16.72 9.53 -27.18
C GLY A 3 16.33 9.75 -25.73
N GLN A 4 15.05 9.73 -25.41
CA GLN A 4 14.57 9.87 -24.03
C GLN A 4 14.46 8.48 -23.35
N TRP A 5 14.58 8.49 -22.03
CA TRP A 5 14.44 7.35 -21.16
C TRP A 5 13.22 7.52 -20.27
N TYR A 6 12.58 6.41 -19.91
CA TYR A 6 11.51 6.38 -18.92
C TYR A 6 11.75 5.26 -17.92
N LEU A 7 11.28 5.46 -16.70
CA LEU A 7 11.36 4.45 -15.65
C LEU A 7 10.28 3.40 -15.87
N HIS A 8 10.63 2.14 -15.66
CA HIS A 8 9.70 1.04 -15.51
C HIS A 8 10.23 0.07 -14.44
N MET A 9 9.48 -0.15 -13.39
CA MET A 9 9.85 -1.14 -12.35
C MET A 9 9.58 -2.56 -12.82
N PHE A 10 8.63 -2.76 -13.71
CA PHE A 10 8.20 -4.06 -14.22
C PHE A 10 8.64 -4.24 -15.68
N THR A 11 7.71 -4.41 -16.58
CA THR A 11 8.04 -4.57 -18.00
C THR A 11 8.12 -3.20 -18.70
N LYS A 12 8.83 -3.16 -19.82
CA LYS A 12 8.97 -1.93 -20.62
C LYS A 12 7.62 -1.38 -21.14
N GLU A 13 6.59 -2.22 -21.17
CA GLU A 13 5.22 -1.85 -21.56
C GLU A 13 4.43 -1.21 -20.41
N GLN A 14 5.00 -1.17 -19.20
CA GLN A 14 4.39 -0.63 -17.98
C GLN A 14 5.25 0.54 -17.43
N PRO A 15 5.23 1.71 -18.08
CA PRO A 15 5.98 2.87 -17.59
C PRO A 15 5.43 3.31 -16.24
N ASP A 16 6.33 3.69 -15.35
CA ASP A 16 5.97 4.24 -14.04
C ASP A 16 5.48 5.68 -14.17
N TRP A 17 4.48 6.02 -13.37
CA TRP A 17 3.96 7.37 -13.28
C TRP A 17 4.87 8.26 -12.41
N SER A 18 5.03 9.50 -12.81
CA SER A 18 5.71 10.51 -12.01
C SER A 18 4.76 11.11 -10.97
N TRP A 19 4.74 10.56 -9.78
CA TRP A 19 3.86 11.01 -8.69
C TRP A 19 4.24 12.37 -8.09
N LYS A 20 5.39 12.92 -8.45
CA LYS A 20 5.75 14.32 -8.20
C LYS A 20 4.93 15.29 -9.07
N ASN A 21 4.34 14.81 -10.18
CA ASN A 21 3.52 15.61 -11.08
C ASN A 21 2.08 15.70 -10.55
N GLU A 22 1.63 16.92 -10.28
CA GLU A 22 0.28 17.21 -9.79
C GLU A 22 -0.82 16.79 -10.77
N ASP A 23 -0.59 16.85 -12.08
CA ASP A 23 -1.56 16.41 -13.08
C ASP A 23 -1.80 14.90 -12.98
N VAL A 24 -0.77 14.11 -12.71
CA VAL A 24 -0.89 12.67 -12.46
C VAL A 24 -1.74 12.42 -11.21
N ARG A 25 -1.45 13.09 -10.09
CA ARG A 25 -2.22 12.97 -8.84
C ARG A 25 -3.69 13.36 -9.04
N ALA A 26 -3.93 14.45 -9.77
CA ALA A 26 -5.28 14.91 -10.09
C ALA A 26 -6.04 13.93 -10.99
N ASP A 27 -5.37 13.33 -11.97
CA ASP A 27 -5.99 12.36 -12.88
C ASP A 27 -6.33 11.05 -12.18
N PHE A 28 -5.46 10.56 -11.30
CA PHE A 28 -5.77 9.41 -10.45
C PHE A 28 -6.98 9.69 -9.54
N SER A 29 -7.08 10.89 -8.96
CA SER A 29 -8.24 11.27 -8.17
C SER A 29 -9.54 11.27 -8.99
N LYS A 30 -9.51 11.65 -10.25
CA LYS A 30 -10.65 11.53 -11.19
C LYS A 30 -10.97 10.07 -11.50
N THR A 31 -9.93 9.25 -11.72
CA THR A 31 -10.06 7.81 -11.99
C THR A 31 -10.71 7.08 -10.80
N LEU A 32 -10.32 7.40 -9.58
CA LEU A 32 -10.97 6.84 -8.38
C LEU A 32 -12.46 7.18 -8.35
N ARG A 33 -12.82 8.47 -8.52
CA ARG A 33 -14.23 8.90 -8.55
C ARG A 33 -15.00 8.21 -9.67
N PHE A 34 -14.41 8.13 -10.87
CA PHE A 34 -15.04 7.46 -11.99
C PHE A 34 -15.51 6.03 -11.63
N TRP A 35 -14.63 5.22 -11.06
CA TRP A 35 -14.99 3.85 -10.69
C TRP A 35 -15.95 3.77 -9.50
N LEU A 36 -15.80 4.62 -8.51
CA LEU A 36 -16.72 4.69 -7.36
C LEU A 36 -18.12 5.10 -7.80
N ASP A 37 -18.26 6.04 -8.71
CA ASP A 37 -19.54 6.48 -9.28
C ASP A 37 -20.17 5.39 -10.16
N HIS A 38 -19.37 4.47 -10.69
CA HIS A 38 -19.85 3.31 -11.46
C HIS A 38 -20.10 2.06 -10.61
N GLY A 39 -20.07 2.19 -9.29
CA GLY A 39 -20.49 1.15 -8.34
C GLY A 39 -19.36 0.31 -7.76
N ALA A 40 -18.10 0.69 -7.92
CA ALA A 40 -17.03 0.11 -7.13
C ALA A 40 -17.17 0.51 -5.65
N ASP A 41 -16.96 -0.43 -4.73
CA ASP A 41 -17.02 -0.14 -3.29
C ASP A 41 -15.66 0.16 -2.68
N GLY A 42 -14.58 -0.10 -3.41
CA GLY A 42 -13.21 0.14 -3.00
C GLY A 42 -12.21 -0.38 -4.02
N PHE A 43 -10.94 -0.37 -3.65
CA PHE A 43 -9.84 -0.73 -4.54
C PHE A 43 -8.83 -1.66 -3.86
N ARG A 44 -8.14 -2.47 -4.65
CA ARG A 44 -6.84 -3.01 -4.31
C ARG A 44 -5.78 -2.14 -4.97
N VAL A 45 -4.86 -1.63 -4.18
CA VAL A 45 -3.71 -0.85 -4.67
C VAL A 45 -2.53 -1.77 -4.84
N ASP A 46 -2.21 -2.06 -6.09
CA ASP A 46 -1.07 -2.87 -6.48
C ASP A 46 0.24 -2.13 -6.21
N VAL A 47 1.24 -2.83 -5.65
CA VAL A 47 2.56 -2.26 -5.33
C VAL A 47 2.43 -0.91 -4.58
N ALA A 48 1.58 -0.86 -3.58
CA ALA A 48 1.24 0.37 -2.87
C ALA A 48 2.46 1.11 -2.29
N HIS A 49 3.51 0.40 -1.94
CA HIS A 49 4.76 0.92 -1.40
C HIS A 49 5.69 1.52 -2.46
N GLY A 50 5.36 1.38 -3.75
CA GLY A 50 6.24 1.74 -4.86
C GLY A 50 5.82 2.98 -5.66
N LEU A 51 4.83 3.77 -5.22
CA LEU A 51 4.37 4.93 -5.99
C LEU A 51 5.38 6.08 -5.95
N ALA A 52 5.74 6.52 -4.77
CA ALA A 52 6.70 7.62 -4.59
C ALA A 52 8.14 7.15 -4.84
N LYS A 53 8.91 7.96 -5.56
CA LYS A 53 10.29 7.64 -5.94
C LYS A 53 11.18 8.88 -5.85
N ASP A 54 12.40 8.67 -5.38
CA ASP A 54 13.46 9.65 -5.40
C ASP A 54 14.53 9.22 -6.40
N LEU A 55 14.42 9.75 -7.63
CA LEU A 55 15.30 9.41 -8.75
C LEU A 55 16.41 10.44 -8.96
N ASP A 56 16.46 11.47 -8.12
CA ASP A 56 17.46 12.57 -8.21
C ASP A 56 18.71 12.23 -7.38
N ARG A 57 19.05 10.93 -7.25
CA ARG A 57 20.17 10.41 -6.46
C ARG A 57 21.24 9.81 -7.35
N ASP A 58 22.51 9.96 -6.94
CA ASP A 58 23.67 9.42 -7.66
C ASP A 58 23.92 7.92 -7.38
N ASP A 59 23.26 7.35 -6.36
CA ASP A 59 23.48 6.00 -5.84
C ASP A 59 22.38 4.99 -6.24
N LEU A 60 21.56 5.30 -7.26
CA LEU A 60 20.45 4.43 -7.68
C LEU A 60 20.89 3.02 -8.11
N ASP A 61 22.09 2.91 -8.70
CA ASP A 61 22.63 1.62 -9.16
C ASP A 61 22.99 0.69 -7.99
N ASP A 62 23.09 1.19 -6.77
CA ASP A 62 23.37 0.40 -5.57
C ASP A 62 22.14 -0.32 -5.04
N TYR A 63 20.96 0.00 -5.56
CA TYR A 63 19.69 -0.56 -5.08
C TYR A 63 19.09 -1.60 -6.03
N VAL A 64 18.68 -2.73 -5.47
CA VAL A 64 17.94 -3.77 -6.20
C VAL A 64 16.45 -3.58 -5.96
N VAL A 65 15.75 -3.11 -6.96
CA VAL A 65 14.33 -2.69 -6.88
C VAL A 65 13.40 -3.79 -6.34
N TRP A 66 13.74 -5.05 -6.55
CA TRP A 66 12.87 -6.19 -6.23
C TRP A 66 13.21 -6.95 -4.94
N CYS A 67 14.30 -6.59 -4.26
CA CYS A 67 14.71 -7.26 -3.03
C CYS A 67 13.99 -6.64 -1.83
N THR A 68 12.82 -7.15 -1.52
CA THR A 68 12.06 -6.72 -0.33
C THR A 68 12.71 -7.13 0.99
N ASN A 69 13.59 -8.15 0.98
CA ASN A 69 14.20 -8.68 2.20
C ASN A 69 15.44 -7.92 2.69
N ASP A 70 16.01 -7.06 1.85
CA ASP A 70 17.20 -6.27 2.18
C ASP A 70 16.91 -4.75 2.15
N GLN A 71 15.65 -4.37 2.37
CA GLN A 71 15.28 -2.95 2.43
C GLN A 71 15.84 -2.33 3.70
N PRO A 72 16.39 -1.09 3.60
CA PRO A 72 16.65 -0.30 4.78
C PRO A 72 15.34 -0.04 5.54
N GLU A 73 15.32 -0.36 6.84
CA GLU A 73 14.15 -0.18 7.71
C GLU A 73 13.83 1.29 8.00
N ASP A 74 14.64 2.20 7.50
CA ASP A 74 14.60 3.64 7.77
C ASP A 74 13.93 4.47 6.65
N GLY A 75 13.26 3.81 5.66
CA GLY A 75 12.64 4.50 4.53
C GLY A 75 13.63 5.15 3.56
N SER A 76 14.92 4.82 3.66
CA SER A 76 15.96 5.42 2.80
C SER A 76 16.01 4.85 1.38
N HIS A 77 15.26 3.77 1.09
CA HIS A 77 15.22 3.17 -0.23
C HIS A 77 14.63 4.17 -1.26
N PRO A 78 15.27 4.38 -2.42
CA PRO A 78 14.88 5.45 -3.34
C PRO A 78 13.54 5.22 -4.04
N VAL A 79 13.07 3.98 -4.16
CA VAL A 79 11.88 3.65 -4.97
C VAL A 79 10.84 2.80 -4.23
N ILE A 80 11.08 2.45 -2.97
CA ILE A 80 10.21 1.58 -2.18
C ILE A 80 10.01 2.19 -0.79
N ASP A 81 8.78 2.15 -0.29
CA ASP A 81 8.39 2.51 1.07
C ASP A 81 8.87 3.90 1.51
N ARG A 82 8.69 4.85 0.62
CA ARG A 82 9.05 6.24 0.85
C ARG A 82 7.95 6.97 1.60
N ASP A 83 8.33 7.85 2.53
CA ASP A 83 7.38 8.65 3.31
C ASP A 83 6.42 9.46 2.43
N GLU A 84 6.89 9.92 1.26
CA GLU A 84 6.08 10.72 0.33
C GLU A 84 4.89 9.93 -0.27
N VAL A 85 4.86 8.61 -0.17
CA VAL A 85 3.72 7.81 -0.63
C VAL A 85 2.47 8.07 0.21
N HIS A 86 2.64 8.35 1.49
CA HIS A 86 1.55 8.60 2.42
C HIS A 86 0.79 9.89 2.08
N ASP A 87 1.46 10.92 1.54
CA ASP A 87 0.80 12.12 1.04
C ASP A 87 -0.20 11.81 -0.07
N ILE A 88 0.15 10.88 -0.98
CA ILE A 88 -0.73 10.43 -2.05
C ILE A 88 -1.97 9.74 -1.47
N TYR A 89 -1.80 8.88 -0.46
CA TYR A 89 -2.91 8.16 0.16
C TYR A 89 -3.80 9.06 1.02
N HIS A 90 -3.25 10.08 1.67
CA HIS A 90 -4.04 11.11 2.32
C HIS A 90 -4.93 11.89 1.31
N GLU A 91 -4.44 12.11 0.08
CA GLU A 91 -5.29 12.71 -0.97
C GLU A 91 -6.39 11.75 -1.41
N TRP A 92 -6.09 10.47 -1.61
CA TRP A 92 -7.09 9.47 -1.99
C TRP A 92 -8.13 9.27 -0.90
N ARG A 93 -7.73 9.35 0.37
CA ARG A 93 -8.67 9.33 1.50
C ARG A 93 -9.70 10.46 1.42
N LYS A 94 -9.31 11.65 0.99
CA LYS A 94 -10.27 12.74 0.78
C LYS A 94 -11.32 12.36 -0.24
N VAL A 95 -10.94 11.71 -1.34
CA VAL A 95 -11.87 11.20 -2.35
C VAL A 95 -12.78 10.13 -1.74
N PHE A 96 -12.24 9.17 -1.00
CA PHE A 96 -13.04 8.09 -0.39
C PHE A 96 -14.07 8.63 0.61
N ASN A 97 -13.76 9.70 1.30
CA ASN A 97 -14.65 10.35 2.26
C ASN A 97 -15.78 11.17 1.61
N GLU A 98 -15.75 11.40 0.30
CA GLU A 98 -16.85 12.03 -0.44
C GLU A 98 -18.10 11.11 -0.53
N TYR A 99 -17.94 9.82 -0.25
CA TYR A 99 -18.99 8.81 -0.37
C TYR A 99 -19.60 8.43 0.99
N ASN A 100 -20.82 7.92 0.97
CA ASN A 100 -21.52 7.45 2.17
C ASN A 100 -22.08 6.03 1.95
N PRO A 101 -21.58 4.99 2.63
CA PRO A 101 -20.46 5.08 3.58
C PRO A 101 -19.14 5.44 2.89
N PRO A 102 -18.16 5.99 3.64
CA PRO A 102 -16.83 6.27 3.10
C PRO A 102 -16.20 5.02 2.49
N ARG A 103 -15.56 5.18 1.35
CA ARG A 103 -14.89 4.08 0.65
C ARG A 103 -13.51 3.82 1.25
N PHE A 104 -12.89 2.71 0.85
CA PHE A 104 -11.57 2.32 1.32
C PHE A 104 -10.79 1.58 0.22
N ALA A 105 -9.54 1.34 0.48
CA ALA A 105 -8.72 0.47 -0.35
C ALA A 105 -7.89 -0.47 0.51
N VAL A 106 -7.41 -1.56 -0.08
CA VAL A 106 -6.45 -2.46 0.53
C VAL A 106 -5.11 -2.32 -0.16
N ALA A 107 -4.07 -2.01 0.61
CA ALA A 107 -2.71 -1.90 0.11
C ALA A 107 -2.07 -3.26 -0.11
N GLU A 108 -1.50 -3.50 -1.26
CA GLU A 108 -0.45 -4.51 -1.41
C GLU A 108 0.90 -3.85 -1.14
N ALA A 109 1.28 -3.80 0.13
CA ALA A 109 2.52 -3.19 0.59
C ALA A 109 3.45 -4.26 1.15
N TRP A 110 4.57 -4.49 0.46
CA TRP A 110 5.68 -5.33 0.92
C TRP A 110 6.68 -4.44 1.64
N VAL A 111 6.40 -4.21 2.90
CA VAL A 111 7.14 -3.29 3.78
C VAL A 111 7.42 -3.98 5.11
N VAL A 112 8.33 -3.42 5.89
CA VAL A 112 8.59 -3.93 7.25
C VAL A 112 7.32 -3.88 8.11
N PRO A 113 7.13 -4.80 9.06
CA PRO A 113 5.92 -4.87 9.87
C PRO A 113 5.56 -3.55 10.55
N GLU A 114 6.57 -2.80 10.95
CA GLU A 114 6.46 -1.51 11.61
C GLU A 114 5.80 -0.45 10.72
N HIS A 115 5.93 -0.54 9.40
CA HIS A 115 5.35 0.40 8.45
C HIS A 115 3.97 -0.03 7.93
N GLN A 116 3.60 -1.30 8.03
CA GLN A 116 2.31 -1.79 7.52
C GLN A 116 1.11 -1.04 8.07
N HIS A 117 1.17 -0.60 9.34
CA HIS A 117 0.08 0.12 9.98
C HIS A 117 -0.18 1.49 9.36
N LEU A 118 0.81 2.11 8.73
CA LEU A 118 0.66 3.39 8.02
C LEU A 118 -0.31 3.23 6.86
N TYR A 119 -0.06 2.26 5.97
CA TYR A 119 -0.92 1.95 4.82
C TYR A 119 -2.33 1.52 5.23
N ALA A 120 -2.47 0.86 6.38
CA ALA A 120 -3.74 0.43 6.92
C ALA A 120 -4.49 1.51 7.71
N SER A 121 -3.90 2.70 7.86
CA SER A 121 -4.50 3.80 8.59
C SER A 121 -5.85 4.22 7.98
N MET A 122 -6.80 4.58 8.84
CA MET A 122 -8.09 5.13 8.42
C MET A 122 -7.97 6.53 7.80
N ASP A 123 -6.84 7.19 7.97
CA ASP A 123 -6.51 8.47 7.34
C ASP A 123 -5.90 8.28 5.94
N GLU A 124 -5.64 7.02 5.56
CA GLU A 124 -5.10 6.64 4.26
C GLU A 124 -6.00 5.60 3.57
N LEU A 125 -5.46 4.42 3.21
CA LEU A 125 -6.20 3.41 2.46
C LEU A 125 -7.24 2.67 3.30
N GLY A 126 -6.95 2.47 4.59
CA GLY A 126 -7.83 1.82 5.55
C GLY A 126 -7.52 0.35 5.80
N GLN A 127 -6.83 -0.31 4.88
CA GLN A 127 -6.39 -1.71 5.02
C GLN A 127 -5.07 -1.97 4.30
N SER A 128 -4.32 -2.97 4.77
CA SER A 128 -3.16 -3.53 4.09
C SER A 128 -3.18 -5.06 4.17
N PHE A 129 -2.61 -5.74 3.18
CA PHE A 129 -2.36 -7.17 3.28
C PHE A 129 -1.34 -7.45 4.37
N ASN A 130 -1.61 -8.47 5.19
CA ASN A 130 -0.66 -8.95 6.17
C ASN A 130 0.14 -10.12 5.57
N PHE A 131 1.22 -9.80 4.88
CA PHE A 131 2.06 -10.80 4.23
C PHE A 131 2.86 -11.62 5.25
N ASP A 132 3.25 -11.04 6.38
CA ASP A 132 3.95 -11.76 7.46
C ASP A 132 3.07 -12.85 8.05
N PHE A 133 1.79 -12.54 8.30
CA PHE A 133 0.82 -13.54 8.71
C PHE A 133 0.64 -14.62 7.65
N ALA A 134 0.51 -14.25 6.39
CA ALA A 134 0.34 -15.21 5.30
C ALA A 134 1.57 -16.13 5.17
N GLN A 135 2.77 -15.59 5.32
CA GLN A 135 4.01 -16.37 5.33
C GLN A 135 4.09 -17.29 6.55
N ALA A 136 3.83 -16.77 7.76
CA ALA A 136 3.82 -17.56 8.99
C ALA A 136 2.86 -18.76 8.90
N VAL A 137 1.66 -18.56 8.35
CA VAL A 137 0.67 -19.63 8.16
C VAL A 137 1.11 -20.63 7.09
N SER A 138 1.71 -20.16 6.00
CA SER A 138 2.19 -21.03 4.90
C SER A 138 3.38 -21.89 5.33
N PHE A 139 4.20 -21.42 6.25
CA PHE A 139 5.33 -22.15 6.82
C PHE A 139 4.96 -23.09 7.99
N GLN A 140 3.69 -23.14 8.40
CA GLN A 140 3.21 -23.90 9.57
C GLN A 140 3.42 -25.42 9.51
N GLY A 141 4.03 -25.96 8.50
CA GLY A 141 4.61 -27.29 8.65
C GLY A 141 5.79 -27.34 9.63
N ARG A 142 6.33 -26.19 10.11
CA ARG A 142 7.58 -26.12 10.93
C ARG A 142 7.68 -25.04 12.00
N ALA A 143 6.75 -24.08 12.12
CA ALA A 143 6.88 -22.98 13.09
C ALA A 143 5.78 -23.04 14.17
N GLY A 144 6.18 -22.83 15.42
CA GLY A 144 5.28 -22.88 16.57
C GLY A 144 4.29 -21.71 16.63
N GLY A 145 3.19 -21.89 17.39
CA GLY A 145 2.09 -20.92 17.49
C GLY A 145 2.44 -19.51 17.95
N ASP A 146 3.62 -19.31 18.51
CA ASP A 146 4.09 -18.01 19.04
C ASP A 146 4.34 -16.99 17.93
N GLN A 147 4.84 -17.40 16.75
CA GLN A 147 5.09 -16.51 15.62
C GLN A 147 3.79 -15.94 15.02
N ILE A 148 2.71 -16.73 15.02
CA ILE A 148 1.41 -16.25 14.53
C ILE A 148 0.82 -15.20 15.47
N ALA A 149 0.96 -15.41 16.78
CA ALA A 149 0.50 -14.46 17.78
C ALA A 149 1.22 -13.11 17.65
N ASP A 150 2.53 -13.13 17.37
CA ASP A 150 3.32 -11.92 17.15
C ASP A 150 2.91 -11.17 15.88
N CYS A 151 2.77 -11.85 14.73
CA CYS A 151 2.30 -11.24 13.48
C CYS A 151 0.91 -10.59 13.64
N VAL A 152 0.00 -11.24 14.37
CA VAL A 152 -1.36 -10.68 14.60
C VAL A 152 -1.33 -9.51 15.57
N SER A 153 -0.40 -9.51 16.55
CA SER A 153 -0.31 -8.45 17.56
C SER A 153 0.37 -7.18 17.03
N GLN A 154 1.41 -7.33 16.21
CA GLN A 154 2.20 -6.22 15.68
C GLN A 154 1.42 -5.40 14.64
N THR A 155 0.66 -6.03 13.77
CA THR A 155 0.01 -5.33 12.65
C THR A 155 -1.22 -4.50 13.06
N GLY A 156 -1.71 -4.60 14.29
CA GLY A 156 -2.93 -3.90 14.72
C GLY A 156 -4.16 -4.20 13.84
N THR A 157 -3.96 -5.01 12.80
CA THR A 157 -4.87 -5.26 11.66
C THR A 157 -6.22 -5.78 12.12
N ARG A 158 -6.26 -6.60 13.18
CA ARG A 158 -7.52 -7.16 13.67
C ARG A 158 -8.45 -6.10 14.24
N ARG A 159 -7.93 -5.12 14.98
CA ARG A 159 -8.77 -4.03 15.54
C ARG A 159 -9.28 -3.10 14.45
N HIS A 160 -8.44 -2.78 13.46
CA HIS A 160 -8.83 -1.93 12.36
C HIS A 160 -9.80 -2.61 11.40
N PHE A 161 -9.55 -3.89 11.06
CA PHE A 161 -10.45 -4.70 10.26
C PHE A 161 -11.84 -4.81 10.91
N ASN A 162 -11.91 -5.22 12.18
CA ASN A 162 -13.18 -5.34 12.89
C ASN A 162 -13.92 -3.99 12.94
N ARG A 163 -13.21 -2.90 13.18
CA ARG A 163 -13.82 -1.57 13.23
C ARG A 163 -14.34 -1.11 11.87
N ALA A 164 -13.59 -1.35 10.79
CA ALA A 164 -14.02 -1.04 9.42
C ALA A 164 -15.24 -1.88 9.00
N VAL A 165 -15.25 -3.17 9.33
CA VAL A 165 -16.36 -4.09 9.05
C VAL A 165 -17.61 -3.72 9.87
N GLU A 166 -17.46 -3.37 11.15
CA GLU A 166 -18.57 -2.88 11.99
C GLU A 166 -19.12 -1.54 11.49
N GLN A 167 -18.25 -0.62 11.08
CA GLN A 167 -18.67 0.67 10.50
C GLN A 167 -19.37 0.50 9.15
N ALA A 168 -19.01 -0.52 8.38
CA ALA A 168 -19.71 -0.91 7.14
C ALA A 168 -21.03 -1.66 7.38
N GLY A 169 -21.42 -1.88 8.63
CA GLY A 169 -22.68 -2.51 9.01
C GLY A 169 -22.68 -4.04 8.97
N PHE A 170 -21.51 -4.66 8.85
CA PHE A 170 -21.37 -6.11 8.96
C PHE A 170 -21.13 -6.52 10.41
N LYS A 171 -21.85 -7.55 10.86
CA LYS A 171 -21.57 -8.18 12.17
C LYS A 171 -20.55 -9.29 11.95
N LEU A 172 -19.43 -9.24 12.66
CA LEU A 172 -18.52 -10.36 12.77
C LEU A 172 -18.98 -11.24 13.92
N ASP A 173 -19.25 -12.51 13.65
CA ASP A 173 -19.45 -13.48 14.71
C ASP A 173 -18.13 -13.64 15.51
N PRO A 174 -18.19 -13.62 16.84
CA PRO A 174 -17.00 -13.85 17.64
C PRO A 174 -16.57 -15.32 17.51
N PHE A 175 -15.35 -15.53 16.96
CA PHE A 175 -14.65 -16.82 17.10
C PHE A 175 -13.99 -16.93 18.44
#